data_fe8ff48aeff440a6920a4266fc7b6298
#
_entry.id   fe8ff48aeff440a6920a4266fc7b6298
#
_cell.length_a   1.000
_cell.length_b   1.000
_cell.length_c   1.000
_cell.angle_alpha   90.00
_cell.angle_beta   90.00
_cell.angle_gamma   90.00
#
_symmetry.space_group_name_H-M   'P 1'
#
loop_
_entity.id
_entity.type
_entity.pdbx_description
1 polymer ?
#
loop_
_entity_poly.entity_id
_entity_poly.type
_entity_poly.pdbx_seq_one_letter_code
_entity_poly.pdbx_strand_id
1 'polypeptide(L)'
;MCSSESDSLTCAWDTATVSLYRVLVLALLEARFAYKIAIMTEVRKDDVVKILHTYPFCRKCDMSDEMKQEAMELCVTAAEKYADNYESVSRMIKETMDKKFGASWHTVVGEGYGFEITYQLKHLLYMYCAGNLAICIWKSA
;
A
#
# COMPACT_ATOMS: atom_id res chain seq x y z
N MET A 1 70.23 31.30 31.80
CA MET A 1 70.65 30.66 30.54
C MET A 1 69.61 29.63 30.15
N CYS A 2 69.16 29.71 28.97
CA CYS A 2 68.15 28.93 28.24
C CYS A 2 66.80 29.57 28.15
N SER A 3 66.63 30.23 27.07
CA SER A 3 65.42 30.78 26.49
C SER A 3 64.51 29.66 26.01
N SER A 4 63.30 29.70 26.40
CA SER A 4 62.22 28.88 25.86
C SER A 4 61.34 29.73 24.97
N GLU A 5 61.49 29.56 23.69
CA GLU A 5 60.63 30.11 22.67
C GLU A 5 59.47 29.15 22.47
N SER A 6 58.30 29.53 22.92
CA SER A 6 57.08 28.83 22.66
C SER A 6 56.41 29.43 21.43
N ASP A 7 56.59 28.77 20.29
CA ASP A 7 55.88 29.08 19.07
C ASP A 7 54.40 28.75 19.21
N SER A 8 53.61 29.79 19.36
CA SER A 8 52.15 29.74 19.27
C SER A 8 51.76 29.71 17.78
N LEU A 9 51.53 28.53 17.26
CA LEU A 9 50.83 28.32 15.97
C LEU A 9 49.34 28.68 16.13
N THR A 10 49.06 29.97 16.04
CA THR A 10 47.71 30.44 15.81
C THR A 10 47.37 30.18 14.34
N CYS A 11 46.63 29.10 14.09
CA CYS A 11 45.96 28.90 12.79
C CYS A 11 44.98 30.06 12.59
N ALA A 12 45.37 31.04 11.83
CA ALA A 12 44.50 32.05 11.29
C ALA A 12 43.64 31.36 10.20
N TRP A 13 42.45 30.89 10.63
CA TRP A 13 41.42 30.52 9.68
C TRP A 13 40.87 31.82 9.09
N ASP A 14 41.22 32.07 7.85
CA ASP A 14 40.73 33.22 7.11
C ASP A 14 39.20 33.21 7.12
N THR A 15 38.63 34.33 7.57
CA THR A 15 37.18 34.56 7.57
C THR A 15 36.56 34.34 6.20
N ALA A 16 37.31 34.44 5.15
CA ALA A 16 36.90 34.14 3.78
C ALA A 16 36.64 32.63 3.56
N THR A 17 37.52 31.75 4.09
CA THR A 17 37.35 30.28 3.95
C THR A 17 36.17 29.76 4.75
N VAL A 18 35.90 30.30 5.93
CA VAL A 18 34.73 29.96 6.74
C VAL A 18 33.46 30.43 6.06
N SER A 19 33.45 31.59 5.43
CA SER A 19 32.31 32.12 4.68
C SER A 19 32.03 31.27 3.44
N LEU A 20 33.04 30.86 2.69
CA LEU A 20 32.89 29.95 1.54
C LEU A 20 32.36 28.58 1.96
N TYR A 21 32.87 28.02 3.05
CA TYR A 21 32.41 26.74 3.57
C TYR A 21 30.91 26.79 4.00
N ARG A 22 30.51 27.88 4.66
CA ARG A 22 29.09 28.11 5.02
C ARG A 22 28.19 28.20 3.79
N VAL A 23 28.59 28.91 2.76
CA VAL A 23 27.83 29.02 1.51
C VAL A 23 27.73 27.67 0.82
N LEU A 24 28.83 26.89 0.80
CA LEU A 24 28.85 25.56 0.16
C LEU A 24 27.98 24.55 0.91
N VAL A 25 28.00 24.58 2.25
CA VAL A 25 27.17 23.71 3.08
C VAL A 25 25.68 24.08 2.96
N LEU A 26 25.35 25.37 2.91
CA LEU A 26 23.99 25.84 2.67
C LEU A 26 23.48 25.43 1.26
N ALA A 27 24.31 25.59 0.22
CA ALA A 27 23.96 25.16 -1.13
C ALA A 27 23.74 23.65 -1.22
N LEU A 28 24.54 22.84 -0.51
CA LEU A 28 24.34 21.38 -0.44
C LEU A 28 23.08 20.99 0.32
N LEU A 29 22.72 21.73 1.38
CA LEU A 29 21.46 21.52 2.13
C LEU A 29 20.24 21.88 1.27
N GLU A 30 20.30 22.99 0.53
CA GLU A 30 19.25 23.41 -0.40
C GLU A 30 19.09 22.39 -1.54
N ALA A 31 20.19 21.89 -2.11
CA ALA A 31 20.16 20.86 -3.14
C ALA A 31 19.58 19.54 -2.62
N ARG A 32 19.91 19.14 -1.39
CA ARG A 32 19.31 17.94 -0.75
C ARG A 32 17.84 18.12 -0.46
N PHE A 33 17.43 19.31 -0.06
CA PHE A 33 16.02 19.61 0.21
C PHE A 33 15.21 19.67 -1.10
N ALA A 34 15.74 20.32 -2.13
CA ALA A 34 15.13 20.35 -3.47
C ALA A 34 15.04 18.94 -4.08
N TYR A 35 16.07 18.10 -3.91
CA TYR A 35 16.06 16.70 -4.35
C TYR A 35 15.01 15.87 -3.60
N LYS A 36 14.86 16.09 -2.31
CA LYS A 36 13.83 15.42 -1.50
C LYS A 36 12.41 15.85 -1.88
N ILE A 37 12.21 17.14 -2.16
CA ILE A 37 10.94 17.67 -2.69
C ILE A 37 10.67 17.14 -4.10
N ALA A 38 11.68 17.09 -4.98
CA ALA A 38 11.54 16.54 -6.32
C ALA A 38 11.13 15.04 -6.29
N ILE A 39 11.71 14.24 -5.38
CA ILE A 39 11.28 12.84 -5.19
C ILE A 39 9.84 12.77 -4.63
N MET A 40 9.46 13.66 -3.74
CA MET A 40 8.08 13.69 -3.19
C MET A 40 7.05 14.23 -4.19
N THR A 41 7.46 15.07 -5.14
CA THR A 41 6.55 15.60 -6.19
C THR A 41 6.49 14.72 -7.43
N GLU A 42 7.41 13.77 -7.60
CA GLU A 42 7.45 12.83 -8.71
C GLU A 42 6.73 11.50 -8.42
N VAL A 43 5.87 11.46 -7.41
CA VAL A 43 4.79 10.46 -7.35
C VAL A 43 3.84 10.81 -8.50
N ARG A 44 4.06 10.19 -9.66
CA ARG A 44 3.20 10.38 -10.83
C ARG A 44 1.77 10.12 -10.41
N LYS A 45 0.86 10.94 -10.93
CA LYS A 45 -0.58 10.70 -10.75
C LYS A 45 -0.97 9.27 -11.12
N ASP A 46 -0.27 8.69 -12.09
CA ASP A 46 -0.46 7.31 -12.54
C ASP A 46 -0.12 6.27 -11.46
N ASP A 47 0.92 6.52 -10.63
CA ASP A 47 1.29 5.62 -9.54
C ASP A 47 0.30 5.73 -8.36
N VAL A 48 -0.19 6.94 -8.06
CA VAL A 48 -1.24 7.15 -7.05
C VAL A 48 -2.56 6.50 -7.49
N VAL A 49 -2.94 6.66 -8.75
CA VAL A 49 -4.12 6.02 -9.34
C VAL A 49 -3.97 4.50 -9.27
N LYS A 50 -2.79 3.96 -9.60
CA LYS A 50 -2.50 2.53 -9.55
C LYS A 50 -2.58 1.98 -8.12
N ILE A 51 -2.05 2.70 -7.13
CA ILE A 51 -2.16 2.33 -5.70
C ILE A 51 -3.62 2.37 -5.25
N LEU A 52 -4.38 3.41 -5.60
CA LEU A 52 -5.80 3.52 -5.28
C LEU A 52 -6.63 2.41 -5.91
N HIS A 53 -6.31 2.01 -7.16
CA HIS A 53 -6.98 0.89 -7.84
C HIS A 53 -6.58 -0.48 -7.28
N THR A 54 -5.42 -0.61 -6.63
CA THR A 54 -4.97 -1.87 -6.02
C THR A 54 -5.57 -2.08 -4.63
N TYR A 55 -6.04 -1.01 -3.97
CA TYR A 55 -6.60 -1.11 -2.63
C TYR A 55 -7.96 -1.81 -2.64
N PRO A 56 -8.19 -2.79 -1.75
CA PRO A 56 -9.47 -3.49 -1.67
C PRO A 56 -10.58 -2.54 -1.23
N PHE A 57 -11.61 -2.40 -2.05
CA PHE A 57 -12.75 -1.53 -1.80
C PHE A 57 -14.03 -2.35 -1.57
N CYS A 58 -14.53 -2.34 -0.36
CA CYS A 58 -15.81 -2.97 -0.03
C CYS A 58 -16.98 -2.08 -0.46
N ARG A 59 -17.78 -2.54 -1.42
CA ARG A 59 -18.96 -1.82 -1.92
C ARG A 59 -20.21 -2.11 -1.08
N LYS A 60 -20.42 -3.37 -0.72
CA LYS A 60 -21.55 -3.81 0.10
C LYS A 60 -21.11 -4.96 1.00
N CYS A 61 -21.37 -4.84 2.29
CA CYS A 61 -21.09 -5.88 3.26
C CYS A 61 -22.21 -5.95 4.28
N ASP A 62 -22.65 -7.17 4.54
CA ASP A 62 -23.64 -7.48 5.58
C ASP A 62 -23.08 -8.53 6.55
N MET A 63 -21.78 -8.64 6.66
CA MET A 63 -21.08 -9.56 7.57
C MET A 63 -20.69 -8.85 8.86
N SER A 64 -20.39 -9.63 9.92
CA SER A 64 -19.73 -9.10 11.12
C SER A 64 -18.34 -8.55 10.75
N ASP A 65 -17.83 -7.59 11.50
CA ASP A 65 -16.55 -6.94 11.21
C ASP A 65 -15.37 -7.94 11.18
N GLU A 66 -15.39 -8.94 12.07
CA GLU A 66 -14.37 -10.00 12.10
C GLU A 66 -14.41 -10.86 10.83
N MET A 67 -15.59 -11.34 10.44
CA MET A 67 -15.78 -12.15 9.23
C MET A 67 -15.44 -11.34 7.96
N LYS A 68 -15.84 -10.07 7.93
CA LYS A 68 -15.51 -9.14 6.83
C LYS A 68 -14.01 -9.00 6.65
N GLN A 69 -13.27 -8.75 7.73
CA GLN A 69 -11.82 -8.58 7.65
C GLN A 69 -11.14 -9.84 7.13
N GLU A 70 -11.45 -11.00 7.67
CA GLU A 70 -10.90 -12.27 7.20
C GLU A 70 -11.26 -12.57 5.73
N ALA A 71 -12.50 -12.31 5.33
CA ALA A 71 -12.93 -12.49 3.95
C ALA A 71 -12.23 -11.54 2.99
N MET A 72 -12.02 -10.28 3.37
CA MET A 72 -11.29 -9.31 2.56
C MET A 72 -9.81 -9.69 2.38
N GLU A 73 -9.13 -10.07 3.45
CA GLU A 73 -7.74 -10.56 3.41
C GLU A 73 -7.60 -11.80 2.53
N LEU A 74 -8.54 -12.72 2.64
CA LEU A 74 -8.61 -13.93 1.81
C LEU A 74 -8.77 -13.57 0.32
N CYS A 75 -9.66 -12.62 -0.01
CA CYS A 75 -9.88 -12.16 -1.39
C CYS A 75 -8.62 -11.56 -2.00
N VAL A 76 -7.92 -10.69 -1.26
CA VAL A 76 -6.67 -10.09 -1.72
C VAL A 76 -5.61 -11.14 -1.95
N THR A 77 -5.41 -12.04 -0.99
CA THR A 77 -4.44 -13.14 -1.09
C THR A 77 -4.73 -14.07 -2.28
N ALA A 78 -6.00 -14.40 -2.50
CA ALA A 78 -6.41 -15.24 -3.62
C ALA A 78 -6.20 -14.54 -4.97
N ALA A 79 -6.54 -13.25 -5.08
CA ALA A 79 -6.34 -12.45 -6.28
C ALA A 79 -4.86 -12.30 -6.64
N GLU A 80 -4.00 -12.06 -5.65
CA GLU A 80 -2.54 -11.98 -5.85
C GLU A 80 -1.94 -13.31 -6.28
N LYS A 81 -2.40 -14.41 -5.68
CA LYS A 81 -1.88 -15.74 -5.96
C LYS A 81 -2.27 -16.28 -7.34
N TYR A 82 -3.46 -15.97 -7.82
CA TYR A 82 -4.03 -16.49 -9.06
C TYR A 82 -4.48 -15.38 -10.01
N ALA A 83 -3.64 -14.36 -10.20
CA ALA A 83 -3.95 -13.15 -10.96
C ALA A 83 -4.58 -13.41 -12.36
N ASP A 84 -4.18 -14.48 -13.03
CA ASP A 84 -4.60 -14.80 -14.39
C ASP A 84 -5.76 -15.83 -14.48
N ASN A 85 -6.21 -16.37 -13.33
CA ASN A 85 -7.21 -17.45 -13.31
C ASN A 85 -8.31 -17.20 -12.27
N TYR A 86 -9.38 -16.53 -12.68
CA TYR A 86 -10.52 -16.20 -11.83
C TYR A 86 -11.26 -17.42 -11.28
N GLU A 87 -11.25 -18.55 -11.99
CA GLU A 87 -11.82 -19.79 -11.49
C GLU A 87 -11.04 -20.33 -10.28
N SER A 88 -9.71 -20.28 -10.33
CA SER A 88 -8.87 -20.67 -9.20
C SER A 88 -9.00 -19.73 -8.01
N VAL A 89 -9.16 -18.42 -8.25
CA VAL A 89 -9.47 -17.42 -7.23
C VAL A 89 -10.78 -17.77 -6.52
N SER A 90 -11.86 -17.96 -7.28
CA SER A 90 -13.19 -18.25 -6.74
C SER A 90 -13.21 -19.58 -5.96
N ARG A 91 -12.54 -20.60 -6.47
CA ARG A 91 -12.41 -21.92 -5.81
C ARG A 91 -11.69 -21.81 -4.46
N MET A 92 -10.54 -21.12 -4.43
CA MET A 92 -9.77 -20.91 -3.19
C MET A 92 -10.59 -20.18 -2.13
N ILE A 93 -11.27 -19.10 -2.53
CA ILE A 93 -12.10 -18.33 -1.60
C ILE A 93 -13.23 -19.19 -1.06
N LYS A 94 -13.98 -19.87 -1.94
CA LYS A 94 -15.10 -20.73 -1.54
C LYS A 94 -14.67 -21.83 -0.59
N GLU A 95 -13.63 -22.58 -0.92
CA GLU A 95 -13.14 -23.68 -0.07
C GLU A 95 -12.66 -23.19 1.30
N THR A 96 -12.03 -22.04 1.37
CA THR A 96 -11.56 -21.48 2.63
C THR A 96 -12.71 -20.95 3.48
N MET A 97 -13.69 -20.29 2.86
CA MET A 97 -14.90 -19.83 3.55
C MET A 97 -15.74 -21.01 4.09
N ASP A 98 -15.89 -22.08 3.30
CA ASP A 98 -16.58 -23.29 3.75
C ASP A 98 -15.89 -23.96 4.93
N LYS A 99 -14.55 -23.99 4.95
CA LYS A 99 -13.77 -24.56 6.06
C LYS A 99 -13.85 -23.74 7.35
N LYS A 100 -13.81 -22.39 7.22
CA LYS A 100 -13.77 -21.50 8.38
C LYS A 100 -15.17 -21.19 8.95
N PHE A 101 -16.15 -20.94 8.08
CA PHE A 101 -17.46 -20.42 8.46
C PHE A 101 -18.63 -21.35 8.12
N GLY A 102 -18.29 -22.63 7.86
CA GLY A 102 -19.27 -23.64 7.52
C GLY A 102 -19.71 -23.63 6.07
N ALA A 103 -20.35 -24.69 5.63
CA ALA A 103 -20.69 -24.94 4.23
C ALA A 103 -21.71 -23.97 3.62
N SER A 104 -21.89 -24.10 2.31
CA SER A 104 -22.86 -23.37 1.47
C SER A 104 -22.47 -21.94 1.10
N TRP A 105 -21.18 -21.64 1.07
CA TRP A 105 -20.70 -20.41 0.50
C TRP A 105 -20.60 -20.47 -1.02
N HIS A 106 -20.90 -19.38 -1.66
CA HIS A 106 -20.79 -19.18 -3.10
C HIS A 106 -19.91 -17.98 -3.38
N THR A 107 -19.10 -18.06 -4.43
CA THR A 107 -18.19 -16.99 -4.81
C THR A 107 -18.24 -16.80 -6.32
N VAL A 108 -18.36 -15.55 -6.74
CA VAL A 108 -18.25 -15.12 -8.14
C VAL A 108 -17.17 -14.08 -8.24
N VAL A 109 -16.27 -14.26 -9.22
CA VAL A 109 -15.12 -13.40 -9.48
C VAL A 109 -15.11 -13.00 -10.95
N GLY A 110 -14.93 -11.72 -11.25
CA GLY A 110 -14.89 -11.22 -12.62
C GLY A 110 -14.70 -9.71 -12.68
N GLU A 111 -14.45 -9.16 -13.86
CA GLU A 111 -14.20 -7.72 -14.04
C GLU A 111 -15.47 -6.86 -14.06
N GLY A 112 -16.62 -7.46 -14.20
CA GLY A 112 -17.90 -6.77 -14.12
C GLY A 112 -19.05 -7.72 -14.44
N TYR A 113 -20.08 -7.65 -13.60
CA TYR A 113 -21.30 -8.45 -13.77
C TYR A 113 -22.46 -7.78 -13.02
N GLY A 114 -23.67 -7.97 -13.55
CA GLY A 114 -24.91 -7.66 -12.85
C GLY A 114 -25.45 -8.93 -12.19
N PHE A 115 -25.93 -8.80 -10.95
CA PHE A 115 -26.46 -9.96 -10.24
C PHE A 115 -27.62 -9.54 -9.32
N GLU A 116 -28.53 -10.46 -9.17
CA GLU A 116 -29.57 -10.43 -8.14
C GLU A 116 -29.58 -11.79 -7.44
N ILE A 117 -29.38 -11.80 -6.14
CA ILE A 117 -29.23 -13.03 -5.35
C ILE A 117 -30.06 -13.00 -4.08
N THR A 118 -30.52 -14.16 -3.66
CA THR A 118 -31.05 -14.39 -2.31
C THR A 118 -29.95 -15.01 -1.46
N TYR A 119 -29.72 -14.46 -0.30
CA TYR A 119 -28.65 -14.91 0.59
C TYR A 119 -29.09 -14.91 2.05
N GLN A 120 -28.38 -15.64 2.87
CA GLN A 120 -28.58 -15.64 4.31
C GLN A 120 -28.18 -14.29 4.90
N LEU A 121 -29.04 -13.65 5.70
CA LEU A 121 -28.73 -12.38 6.36
C LEU A 121 -27.40 -12.43 7.10
N LYS A 122 -26.65 -11.33 7.04
CA LYS A 122 -25.30 -11.17 7.61
C LYS A 122 -24.20 -12.05 6.97
N HIS A 123 -24.41 -12.49 5.73
CA HIS A 123 -23.47 -13.35 5.01
C HIS A 123 -23.28 -12.91 3.55
N LEU A 124 -23.16 -11.62 3.30
CA LEU A 124 -22.87 -11.05 1.98
C LEU A 124 -21.64 -10.13 2.05
N LEU A 125 -20.72 -10.32 1.12
CA LEU A 125 -19.62 -9.39 0.83
C LEU A 125 -19.52 -9.15 -0.67
N TYR A 126 -19.54 -7.89 -1.08
CA TYR A 126 -19.28 -7.46 -2.44
C TYR A 126 -18.17 -6.41 -2.43
N MET A 127 -17.05 -6.72 -3.05
CA MET A 127 -15.86 -5.89 -3.03
C MET A 127 -15.16 -5.86 -4.38
N TYR A 128 -14.33 -4.84 -4.55
CA TYR A 128 -13.38 -4.73 -5.65
C TYR A 128 -11.96 -4.86 -5.11
N CYS A 129 -11.09 -5.58 -5.84
CA CYS A 129 -9.66 -5.66 -5.56
C CYS A 129 -8.86 -5.68 -6.86
N ALA A 130 -7.56 -5.46 -6.77
CA ALA A 130 -6.63 -5.50 -7.90
C ALA A 130 -7.09 -4.68 -9.13
N GLY A 131 -7.67 -3.49 -8.90
CA GLY A 131 -8.18 -2.61 -9.94
C GLY A 131 -9.66 -2.85 -10.25
N ASN A 132 -9.96 -3.66 -11.24
CA ASN A 132 -11.33 -3.88 -11.72
C ASN A 132 -11.94 -5.21 -11.30
N LEU A 133 -11.22 -6.02 -10.55
CA LEU A 133 -11.69 -7.35 -10.16
C LEU A 133 -12.79 -7.25 -9.11
N ALA A 134 -14.01 -7.56 -9.51
CA ALA A 134 -15.16 -7.64 -8.61
C ALA A 134 -15.29 -9.05 -8.02
N ILE A 135 -15.41 -9.13 -6.72
CA ILE A 135 -15.61 -10.38 -5.99
C ILE A 135 -16.90 -10.26 -5.19
N CYS A 136 -17.81 -11.21 -5.40
CA CYS A 136 -19.03 -11.36 -4.62
C CYS A 136 -19.02 -12.70 -3.89
N ILE A 137 -19.21 -12.65 -2.58
CA ILE A 137 -19.27 -13.83 -1.71
C ILE A 137 -20.58 -13.78 -0.93
N TRP A 138 -21.33 -14.87 -0.92
CA TRP A 138 -22.53 -14.98 -0.12
C TRP A 138 -22.76 -16.40 0.36
N LYS A 139 -23.58 -16.55 1.38
CA LYS A 139 -24.01 -17.85 1.87
C LYS A 139 -25.43 -18.11 1.42
N SER A 140 -25.67 -19.28 0.87
CA SER A 140 -27.01 -19.76 0.54
C SER A 140 -27.87 -19.91 1.80
N ALA A 141 -29.11 -19.55 1.69
CA ALA A 141 -30.09 -19.77 2.74
C ALA A 141 -30.50 -21.26 2.81
#